data_f34e0528261688e36cab5061036acc76
#
_entry.id   f34e0528261688e36cab5061036acc76
#
_cell.length_a   1.000
_cell.length_b   1.000
_cell.length_c   1.000
_cell.angle_alpha   90.00
_cell.angle_beta   90.00
_cell.angle_gamma   90.00
#
_symmetry.space_group_name_H-M   'P 1'
#
loop_
_entity.id
_entity.type
_entity.pdbx_description
1 polymer ?
#
loop_
_entity_poly.entity_id
_entity_poly.type
_entity_poly.pdbx_seq_one_letter_code
_entity_poly.pdbx_strand_id
1 'polypeptide(L)'
;LNEQASTNVQKVADILQKKADLQIEVRGNFNQQQELAALQQAKFKQLWNSNYPNQAISISLLEKLYSQQIGAEDLAQQKVLTLKPSAEGQSLTTQTAIYQQTLIDKLIQAQPVTEGDLRQLALERAKSIRNQLVEKYQIAANRIFILEPNAVELSQNQQVITNLTLKQD
;
A
#
# COMPACT_ATOMS: atom_id res chain seq x y z
N LEU A 1 -0.31 7.23 -10.38
CA LEU A 1 -0.08 6.27 -11.47
C LEU A 1 1.38 6.33 -11.90
N ASN A 2 1.95 5.18 -12.26
CA ASN A 2 3.26 5.16 -12.91
C ASN A 2 3.14 5.64 -14.36
N GLU A 3 4.26 5.88 -15.04
CA GLU A 3 4.33 6.44 -16.40
C GLU A 3 3.57 5.58 -17.42
N GLN A 4 3.74 4.25 -17.34
CA GLN A 4 3.04 3.29 -18.22
C GLN A 4 1.52 3.35 -18.05
N ALA A 5 1.04 3.40 -16.81
CA ALA A 5 -0.39 3.51 -16.53
C ALA A 5 -0.96 4.86 -17.01
N SER A 6 -0.21 5.95 -16.85
CA SER A 6 -0.61 7.27 -17.35
C SER A 6 -0.73 7.30 -18.88
N THR A 7 0.20 6.66 -19.58
CA THR A 7 0.16 6.52 -21.04
C THR A 7 -1.06 5.71 -21.50
N ASN A 8 -1.40 4.64 -20.80
CA ASN A 8 -2.56 3.82 -21.14
C ASN A 8 -3.87 4.58 -20.89
N VAL A 9 -3.98 5.33 -19.79
CA VAL A 9 -5.13 6.19 -19.52
C VAL A 9 -5.30 7.26 -20.59
N GLN A 10 -4.20 7.87 -21.05
CA GLN A 10 -4.23 8.85 -22.15
C GLN A 10 -4.76 8.23 -23.45
N LYS A 11 -4.28 7.07 -23.86
CA LYS A 11 -4.77 6.38 -25.07
C LYS A 11 -6.27 6.10 -25.00
N VAL A 12 -6.76 5.68 -23.84
CA VAL A 12 -8.19 5.45 -23.61
C VAL A 12 -8.97 6.77 -23.69
N ALA A 13 -8.46 7.85 -23.10
CA ALA A 13 -9.07 9.16 -23.17
C ALA A 13 -9.19 9.67 -24.63
N ASP A 14 -8.14 9.50 -25.44
CA ASP A 14 -8.13 9.87 -26.87
C ASP A 14 -9.21 9.13 -27.67
N ILE A 15 -9.47 7.86 -27.34
CA ILE A 15 -10.53 7.07 -27.96
C ILE A 15 -11.92 7.60 -27.53
N LEU A 16 -12.11 7.85 -26.24
CA LEU A 16 -13.37 8.35 -25.69
C LEU A 16 -13.73 9.75 -26.19
N GLN A 17 -12.71 10.61 -26.44
CA GLN A 17 -12.93 11.94 -27.03
C GLN A 17 -13.38 11.88 -28.49
N LYS A 18 -12.86 10.91 -29.26
CA LYS A 18 -13.20 10.72 -30.68
C LYS A 18 -14.55 10.04 -30.89
N LYS A 19 -15.02 9.27 -29.91
CA LYS A 19 -16.25 8.48 -29.99
C LYS A 19 -17.18 8.80 -28.82
N ALA A 20 -18.19 9.60 -29.04
CA ALA A 20 -19.10 10.08 -28.00
C ALA A 20 -20.04 8.99 -27.47
N ASP A 21 -20.29 7.93 -28.25
CA ASP A 21 -21.11 6.75 -27.93
C ASP A 21 -20.42 5.69 -27.08
N LEU A 22 -19.12 5.84 -26.82
CA LEU A 22 -18.39 4.88 -25.99
C LEU A 22 -18.45 5.25 -24.51
N GLN A 23 -18.63 4.23 -23.71
CA GLN A 23 -18.51 4.25 -22.25
C GLN A 23 -17.28 3.44 -21.83
N ILE A 24 -16.81 3.64 -20.60
CA ILE A 24 -15.70 2.88 -20.02
C ILE A 24 -16.08 2.31 -18.67
N GLU A 25 -15.79 1.03 -18.48
CA GLU A 25 -15.81 0.36 -17.21
C GLU A 25 -14.38 0.29 -16.63
N VAL A 26 -14.23 0.71 -15.39
CA VAL A 26 -12.97 0.71 -14.66
C VAL A 26 -13.09 -0.25 -13.49
N ARG A 27 -12.32 -1.33 -13.50
CA ARG A 27 -12.30 -2.31 -12.42
C ARG A 27 -10.92 -2.40 -11.79
N GLY A 28 -10.81 -2.03 -10.52
CA GLY A 28 -9.62 -2.28 -9.73
C GLY A 28 -9.49 -3.77 -9.41
N ASN A 29 -8.30 -4.33 -9.57
CA ASN A 29 -7.98 -5.68 -9.12
C ASN A 29 -7.11 -5.61 -7.88
N PHE A 30 -7.10 -6.69 -7.07
CA PHE A 30 -6.20 -6.86 -5.95
C PHE A 30 -5.66 -8.28 -5.86
N ASN A 31 -4.46 -8.41 -5.32
CA ASN A 31 -3.84 -9.69 -4.98
C ASN A 31 -3.25 -9.61 -3.58
N GLN A 32 -3.74 -10.45 -2.67
CA GLN A 32 -3.35 -10.40 -1.26
C GLN A 32 -1.85 -10.58 -1.07
N GLN A 33 -1.26 -11.55 -1.76
CA GLN A 33 0.14 -11.91 -1.57
C GLN A 33 1.09 -10.78 -1.98
N GLN A 34 0.78 -10.06 -3.05
CA GLN A 34 1.62 -8.98 -3.55
C GLN A 34 1.42 -7.65 -2.79
N GLU A 35 0.23 -7.44 -2.23
CA GLU A 35 -0.13 -6.15 -1.64
C GLU A 35 -0.07 -6.13 -0.12
N LEU A 36 0.03 -7.31 0.53
CA LEU A 36 0.06 -7.44 1.99
C LEU A 36 1.14 -6.56 2.63
N ALA A 37 2.39 -6.70 2.19
CA ALA A 37 3.51 -5.99 2.81
C ALA A 37 3.40 -4.46 2.66
N ALA A 38 2.95 -3.98 1.48
CA ALA A 38 2.75 -2.57 1.23
C ALA A 38 1.62 -1.97 2.09
N LEU A 39 0.52 -2.71 2.25
CA LEU A 39 -0.58 -2.30 3.13
C LEU A 39 -0.19 -2.31 4.60
N GLN A 40 0.54 -3.32 5.06
CA GLN A 40 1.07 -3.38 6.43
C GLN A 40 1.97 -2.18 6.72
N GLN A 41 2.87 -1.86 5.79
CA GLN A 41 3.75 -0.69 5.91
C GLN A 41 2.96 0.64 5.93
N ALA A 42 1.94 0.78 5.09
CA ALA A 42 1.08 1.96 5.08
C ALA A 42 0.31 2.11 6.40
N LYS A 43 -0.24 1.02 6.94
CA LYS A 43 -0.93 1.00 8.24
C LYS A 43 0.01 1.32 9.41
N PHE A 44 1.23 0.78 9.40
CA PHE A 44 2.23 1.16 10.39
C PHE A 44 2.55 2.66 10.34
N LYS A 45 2.76 3.22 9.15
CA LYS A 45 2.99 4.66 8.97
C LYS A 45 1.82 5.50 9.50
N GLN A 46 0.59 5.08 9.24
CA GLN A 46 -0.61 5.73 9.78
C GLN A 46 -0.68 5.62 11.31
N LEU A 47 -0.43 4.43 11.86
CA LEU A 47 -0.38 4.20 13.30
C LEU A 47 0.68 5.07 13.97
N TRP A 48 1.90 5.15 13.38
CA TRP A 48 2.96 6.00 13.86
C TRP A 48 2.55 7.48 13.90
N ASN A 49 2.06 7.99 12.77
CA ASN A 49 1.66 9.40 12.65
C ASN A 49 0.49 9.76 13.58
N SER A 50 -0.41 8.84 13.86
CA SER A 50 -1.52 9.03 14.79
C SER A 50 -1.06 9.11 16.25
N ASN A 51 -0.05 8.30 16.64
CA ASN A 51 0.48 8.29 18.00
C ASN A 51 1.55 9.36 18.24
N TYR A 52 2.35 9.66 17.21
CA TYR A 52 3.51 10.53 17.30
C TYR A 52 3.57 11.52 16.11
N PRO A 53 2.60 12.44 16.00
CA PRO A 53 2.53 13.36 14.89
C PRO A 53 3.81 14.24 14.82
N ASN A 54 4.39 14.32 13.64
CA ASN A 54 5.61 15.08 13.36
C ASN A 54 6.87 14.68 14.17
N GLN A 55 6.87 13.49 14.77
CA GLN A 55 8.05 12.98 15.49
C GLN A 55 8.81 11.99 14.62
N ALA A 56 10.14 12.15 14.62
CA ALA A 56 11.03 11.16 14.01
C ALA A 56 10.98 9.83 14.79
N ILE A 57 11.23 8.74 14.07
CA ILE A 57 11.29 7.42 14.68
C ILE A 57 12.51 7.35 15.62
N SER A 58 12.27 7.10 16.91
CA SER A 58 13.27 6.88 17.94
C SER A 58 13.03 5.57 18.66
N ILE A 59 14.08 4.97 19.21
CA ILE A 59 13.98 3.68 19.91
C ILE A 59 13.02 3.76 21.09
N SER A 60 13.07 4.82 21.89
CA SER A 60 12.19 4.97 23.05
C SER A 60 10.69 5.00 22.68
N LEU A 61 10.35 5.69 21.59
CA LEU A 61 8.98 5.73 21.09
C LEU A 61 8.57 4.41 20.44
N LEU A 62 9.50 3.75 19.73
CA LEU A 62 9.25 2.41 19.17
C LEU A 62 9.00 1.37 20.28
N GLU A 63 9.80 1.37 21.34
CA GLU A 63 9.60 0.47 22.48
C GLU A 63 8.25 0.69 23.16
N LYS A 64 7.85 1.95 23.31
CA LYS A 64 6.54 2.28 23.86
C LYS A 64 5.39 1.76 22.96
N LEU A 65 5.47 2.02 21.67
CA LEU A 65 4.48 1.53 20.71
C LEU A 65 4.46 0.01 20.64
N TYR A 66 5.65 -0.63 20.65
CA TYR A 66 5.80 -2.07 20.62
C TYR A 66 5.15 -2.74 21.82
N SER A 67 5.42 -2.24 23.03
CA SER A 67 4.80 -2.74 24.25
C SER A 67 3.28 -2.65 24.22
N GLN A 68 2.72 -1.61 23.59
CA GLN A 68 1.28 -1.42 23.46
C GLN A 68 0.64 -2.33 22.40
N GLN A 69 1.32 -2.59 21.31
CA GLN A 69 0.78 -3.31 20.15
C GLN A 69 1.05 -4.82 20.19
N ILE A 70 2.21 -5.23 20.69
CA ILE A 70 2.69 -6.62 20.68
C ILE A 70 2.81 -7.15 22.11
N GLY A 71 3.43 -6.38 23.00
CA GLY A 71 3.58 -6.75 24.42
C GLY A 71 4.97 -6.47 24.98
N ALA A 72 5.03 -6.21 26.27
CA ALA A 72 6.27 -5.90 26.99
C ALA A 72 7.19 -7.12 27.12
N GLU A 73 6.64 -8.32 27.17
CA GLU A 73 7.41 -9.57 27.29
C GLU A 73 8.19 -9.86 26.01
N ASP A 74 7.54 -9.77 24.84
CA ASP A 74 8.23 -9.92 23.55
C ASP A 74 9.27 -8.83 23.35
N LEU A 75 8.98 -7.57 23.73
CA LEU A 75 9.97 -6.49 23.70
C LEU A 75 11.25 -6.84 24.50
N ALA A 76 11.09 -7.38 25.70
CA ALA A 76 12.24 -7.79 26.54
C ALA A 76 13.07 -8.90 25.86
N GLN A 77 12.40 -9.85 25.20
CA GLN A 77 13.07 -10.90 24.42
C GLN A 77 13.85 -10.31 23.24
N GLN A 78 13.26 -9.38 22.47
CA GLN A 78 13.94 -8.73 21.35
C GLN A 78 15.18 -7.95 21.80
N LYS A 79 15.10 -7.26 22.94
CA LYS A 79 16.27 -6.60 23.56
C LYS A 79 17.40 -7.58 23.83
N VAL A 80 17.09 -8.70 24.46
CA VAL A 80 18.10 -9.74 24.79
C VAL A 80 18.70 -10.35 23.53
N LEU A 81 17.88 -10.58 22.49
CA LEU A 81 18.34 -11.22 21.24
C LEU A 81 19.24 -10.30 20.41
N THR A 82 18.93 -9.01 20.35
CA THR A 82 19.60 -8.07 19.43
C THR A 82 20.69 -7.22 20.07
N LEU A 83 20.62 -6.96 21.39
CA LEU A 83 21.58 -6.13 22.12
C LEU A 83 22.57 -6.96 22.98
N LYS A 84 22.74 -8.25 22.67
CA LYS A 84 23.77 -9.06 23.33
C LYS A 84 25.17 -8.52 23.03
N PRO A 85 26.07 -8.47 24.03
CA PRO A 85 27.49 -8.24 23.76
C PRO A 85 27.97 -9.34 22.81
N SER A 86 28.22 -8.98 21.55
CA SER A 86 28.77 -9.95 20.60
C SER A 86 30.21 -10.22 20.94
N ALA A 87 30.56 -11.51 21.09
CA ALA A 87 31.95 -11.95 21.18
C ALA A 87 32.79 -11.64 19.93
N GLU A 88 32.17 -11.17 18.86
CA GLU A 88 32.74 -10.90 17.52
C GLU A 88 32.82 -9.41 17.12
N GLY A 89 32.99 -8.49 18.08
CA GLY A 89 33.40 -7.11 17.74
C GLY A 89 32.41 -6.23 16.96
N GLN A 90 31.13 -6.56 16.93
CA GLN A 90 30.15 -5.66 16.35
C GLN A 90 30.00 -4.39 17.18
N SER A 91 30.05 -3.23 16.51
CA SER A 91 29.88 -1.93 17.15
C SER A 91 28.50 -1.81 17.83
N LEU A 92 28.45 -1.17 19.00
CA LEU A 92 27.18 -0.87 19.70
C LEU A 92 26.19 -0.13 18.78
N THR A 93 26.68 0.73 17.91
CA THR A 93 25.90 1.47 16.92
C THR A 93 25.19 0.54 15.93
N THR A 94 25.89 -0.50 15.47
CA THR A 94 25.33 -1.50 14.55
C THR A 94 24.23 -2.32 15.23
N GLN A 95 24.45 -2.76 16.46
CA GLN A 95 23.46 -3.52 17.23
C GLN A 95 22.20 -2.68 17.50
N THR A 96 22.38 -1.41 17.82
CA THR A 96 21.27 -0.47 18.03
C THR A 96 20.44 -0.27 16.76
N ALA A 97 21.08 -0.16 15.59
CA ALA A 97 20.40 -0.04 14.31
C ALA A 97 19.60 -1.32 13.95
N ILE A 98 20.20 -2.49 14.18
CA ILE A 98 19.54 -3.79 13.99
C ILE A 98 18.33 -3.91 14.91
N TYR A 99 18.48 -3.55 16.18
CA TYR A 99 17.38 -3.56 17.15
C TYR A 99 16.23 -2.65 16.70
N GLN A 100 16.52 -1.40 16.34
CA GLN A 100 15.53 -0.46 15.83
C GLN A 100 14.79 -1.03 14.62
N GLN A 101 15.51 -1.58 13.65
CA GLN A 101 14.90 -2.17 12.45
C GLN A 101 14.03 -3.39 12.80
N THR A 102 14.49 -4.26 13.71
CA THR A 102 13.71 -5.42 14.18
C THR A 102 12.38 -5.00 14.78
N LEU A 103 12.35 -3.95 15.62
CA LEU A 103 11.11 -3.43 16.19
C LEU A 103 10.17 -2.90 15.13
N ILE A 104 10.69 -2.16 14.14
CA ILE A 104 9.91 -1.63 13.01
C ILE A 104 9.30 -2.79 12.21
N ASP A 105 10.11 -3.77 11.82
CA ASP A 105 9.65 -4.89 10.99
C ASP A 105 8.55 -5.70 11.69
N LYS A 106 8.70 -5.97 12.97
CA LYS A 106 7.67 -6.66 13.76
C LYS A 106 6.40 -5.83 13.91
N LEU A 107 6.50 -4.53 14.13
CA LEU A 107 5.36 -3.63 14.18
C LEU A 107 4.62 -3.57 12.84
N ILE A 108 5.35 -3.58 11.72
CA ILE A 108 4.77 -3.66 10.37
C ILE A 108 4.05 -4.99 10.18
N GLN A 109 4.70 -6.11 10.48
CA GLN A 109 4.12 -7.46 10.34
C GLN A 109 2.89 -7.67 11.22
N ALA A 110 2.83 -7.03 12.37
CA ALA A 110 1.69 -7.10 13.29
C ALA A 110 0.45 -6.31 12.79
N GLN A 111 0.59 -5.49 11.72
CA GLN A 111 -0.55 -4.74 11.23
C GLN A 111 -1.57 -5.67 10.55
N PRO A 112 -2.84 -5.70 11.01
CA PRO A 112 -3.86 -6.53 10.39
C PRO A 112 -4.25 -5.96 9.03
N VAL A 113 -4.24 -6.82 8.01
CA VAL A 113 -4.74 -6.50 6.67
C VAL A 113 -5.91 -7.42 6.38
N THR A 114 -7.06 -6.82 6.09
CA THR A 114 -8.29 -7.51 5.75
C THR A 114 -8.53 -7.50 4.24
N GLU A 115 -9.41 -8.36 3.76
CA GLU A 115 -9.89 -8.30 2.37
C GLU A 115 -10.53 -6.94 2.06
N GLY A 116 -11.21 -6.33 3.04
CA GLY A 116 -11.76 -4.98 2.91
C GLY A 116 -10.71 -3.92 2.59
N ASP A 117 -9.52 -4.00 3.21
CA ASP A 117 -8.40 -3.10 2.92
C ASP A 117 -7.90 -3.26 1.48
N LEU A 118 -7.83 -4.50 0.99
CA LEU A 118 -7.42 -4.81 -0.38
C LEU A 118 -8.45 -4.30 -1.41
N ARG A 119 -9.74 -4.53 -1.14
CA ARG A 119 -10.83 -4.00 -1.97
C ARG A 119 -10.83 -2.48 -2.00
N GLN A 120 -10.63 -1.84 -0.86
CA GLN A 120 -10.55 -0.38 -0.76
C GLN A 120 -9.37 0.17 -1.60
N LEU A 121 -8.18 -0.45 -1.50
CA LEU A 121 -7.01 -0.07 -2.30
C LEU A 121 -7.30 -0.17 -3.82
N ALA A 122 -7.94 -1.26 -4.25
CA ALA A 122 -8.31 -1.47 -5.64
C ALA A 122 -9.35 -0.45 -6.11
N LEU A 123 -10.33 -0.11 -5.27
CA LEU A 123 -11.33 0.91 -5.54
C LEU A 123 -10.73 2.31 -5.67
N GLU A 124 -9.76 2.66 -4.82
CA GLU A 124 -9.06 3.94 -4.88
C GLU A 124 -8.24 4.10 -6.16
N ARG A 125 -7.62 3.02 -6.65
CA ARG A 125 -6.96 3.01 -7.96
C ARG A 125 -7.95 3.28 -9.10
N ALA A 126 -9.11 2.63 -9.07
CA ALA A 126 -10.15 2.85 -10.06
C ALA A 126 -10.69 4.30 -10.01
N LYS A 127 -10.94 4.85 -8.82
CA LYS A 127 -11.32 6.25 -8.61
C LYS A 127 -10.25 7.23 -9.11
N SER A 128 -8.98 6.94 -8.88
CA SER A 128 -7.87 7.77 -9.36
C SER A 128 -7.85 7.86 -10.89
N ILE A 129 -8.08 6.73 -11.59
CA ILE A 129 -8.20 6.71 -13.05
C ILE A 129 -9.42 7.50 -13.51
N ARG A 130 -10.58 7.29 -12.88
CA ARG A 130 -11.80 8.05 -13.19
C ARG A 130 -11.56 9.55 -13.03
N ASN A 131 -10.95 9.97 -11.94
CA ASN A 131 -10.67 11.39 -11.70
C ASN A 131 -9.76 11.97 -12.78
N GLN A 132 -8.71 11.25 -13.19
CA GLN A 132 -7.86 11.69 -14.29
C GLN A 132 -8.63 11.81 -15.61
N LEU A 133 -9.51 10.86 -15.93
CA LEU A 133 -10.32 10.92 -17.14
C LEU A 133 -11.26 12.13 -17.12
N VAL A 134 -11.88 12.44 -15.97
CA VAL A 134 -12.79 13.58 -15.82
C VAL A 134 -12.03 14.91 -15.77
N GLU A 135 -11.04 15.04 -14.87
CA GLU A 135 -10.43 16.34 -14.57
C GLU A 135 -9.38 16.75 -15.61
N LYS A 136 -8.54 15.81 -16.04
CA LYS A 136 -7.44 16.09 -16.98
C LYS A 136 -7.89 15.99 -18.44
N TYR A 137 -8.69 14.96 -18.77
CA TYR A 137 -9.08 14.68 -20.16
C TYR A 137 -10.51 15.12 -20.50
N GLN A 138 -11.24 15.70 -19.55
CA GLN A 138 -12.58 16.26 -19.74
C GLN A 138 -13.62 15.24 -20.27
N ILE A 139 -13.45 13.95 -19.92
CA ILE A 139 -14.44 12.93 -20.26
C ILE A 139 -15.64 13.07 -19.31
N ALA A 140 -16.84 13.05 -19.86
CA ALA A 140 -18.07 13.19 -19.08
C ALA A 140 -18.19 12.06 -18.03
N ALA A 141 -18.47 12.42 -16.78
CA ALA A 141 -18.46 11.48 -15.65
C ALA A 141 -19.49 10.35 -15.78
N ASN A 142 -20.60 10.61 -16.49
CA ASN A 142 -21.65 9.62 -16.76
C ASN A 142 -21.26 8.55 -17.79
N ARG A 143 -20.11 8.69 -18.42
CA ARG A 143 -19.53 7.70 -19.35
C ARG A 143 -18.51 6.78 -18.67
N ILE A 144 -18.23 6.96 -17.36
CA ILE A 144 -17.19 6.23 -16.63
C ILE A 144 -17.83 5.49 -15.47
N PHE A 145 -17.82 4.17 -15.53
CA PHE A 145 -18.41 3.28 -14.53
C PHE A 145 -17.32 2.57 -13.74
N ILE A 146 -17.31 2.75 -12.42
CA ILE A 146 -16.43 1.98 -11.53
C ILE A 146 -17.15 0.70 -11.15
N LEU A 147 -16.53 -0.43 -11.45
CA LEU A 147 -17.04 -1.74 -11.09
C LEU A 147 -16.46 -2.22 -9.75
N GLU A 148 -17.15 -3.18 -9.12
CA GLU A 148 -16.67 -3.86 -7.93
C GLU A 148 -15.28 -4.45 -8.13
N PRO A 149 -14.36 -4.23 -7.18
CA PRO A 149 -13.01 -4.78 -7.24
C PRO A 149 -12.99 -6.30 -7.28
N ASN A 150 -12.00 -6.86 -7.98
CA ASN A 150 -11.85 -8.29 -8.15
C ASN A 150 -10.54 -8.80 -7.57
N ALA A 151 -10.61 -9.92 -6.84
CA ALA A 151 -9.43 -10.67 -6.48
C ALA A 151 -8.86 -11.36 -7.72
N VAL A 152 -7.54 -11.31 -7.90
CA VAL A 152 -6.86 -11.98 -9.01
C VAL A 152 -5.73 -12.86 -8.49
N GLU A 153 -5.60 -14.03 -9.09
CA GLU A 153 -4.42 -14.88 -8.91
C GLU A 153 -3.37 -14.45 -9.92
N LEU A 154 -2.16 -14.18 -9.45
CA LEU A 154 -1.06 -13.72 -10.28
C LEU A 154 0.13 -14.67 -10.14
N SER A 155 0.79 -14.96 -11.24
CA SER A 155 2.10 -15.63 -11.22
C SER A 155 3.19 -14.65 -10.76
N GLN A 156 4.36 -15.16 -10.33
CA GLN A 156 5.44 -14.40 -9.67
C GLN A 156 5.91 -13.14 -10.40
N ASN A 157 5.73 -13.05 -11.72
CA ASN A 157 6.19 -11.91 -12.53
C ASN A 157 5.07 -11.00 -13.03
N GLN A 158 3.83 -11.22 -12.60
CA GLN A 158 2.69 -10.41 -12.99
C GLN A 158 2.42 -9.35 -11.92
N GLN A 159 2.00 -8.16 -12.34
CA GLN A 159 1.60 -7.07 -11.44
C GLN A 159 0.08 -6.95 -11.38
N VAL A 160 -0.43 -6.51 -10.24
CA VAL A 160 -1.83 -6.14 -10.11
C VAL A 160 -2.13 -4.95 -11.03
N ILE A 161 -3.10 -5.13 -11.92
CA ILE A 161 -3.52 -4.10 -12.88
C ILE A 161 -4.98 -3.69 -12.65
N THR A 162 -5.31 -2.45 -13.02
CA THR A 162 -6.69 -2.00 -13.14
C THR A 162 -7.17 -2.23 -14.57
N ASN A 163 -8.28 -2.93 -14.72
CA ASN A 163 -8.84 -3.22 -16.04
C ASN A 163 -9.68 -2.04 -16.53
N LEU A 164 -9.47 -1.69 -17.80
CA LEU A 164 -10.22 -0.68 -18.53
C LEU A 164 -10.91 -1.34 -19.72
N THR A 165 -12.24 -1.35 -19.71
CA THR A 165 -13.04 -2.00 -20.75
C THR A 165 -13.93 -0.95 -21.44
N LEU A 166 -13.75 -0.76 -22.73
CA LEU A 166 -14.63 0.11 -23.52
C LEU A 166 -15.90 -0.64 -23.89
N LYS A 167 -17.05 0.02 -23.77
CA LYS A 167 -18.36 -0.48 -24.18
C LYS A 167 -19.03 0.53 -25.09
N GLN A 168 -19.79 0.03 -26.03
CA GLN A 168 -20.72 0.85 -26.83
C GLN A 168 -22.09 0.85 -26.14
N ASP A 169 -22.73 2.01 -26.11
CA ASP A 169 -24.06 2.19 -25.54
C ASP A 169 -25.11 1.46 -26.36
#